data_988cffb87fa2916a6c879ce06482283e
#
_entry.id   988cffb87fa2916a6c879ce06482283e
#
_cell.length_a   1.000
_cell.length_b   1.000
_cell.length_c   1.000
_cell.angle_alpha   90.00
_cell.angle_beta   90.00
_cell.angle_gamma   90.00
#
_symmetry.space_group_name_H-M   'P 1'
#
loop_
_entity.id
_entity.type
_entity.pdbx_description
1 polymer ?
#
loop_
_entity_poly.entity_id
_entity_poly.type
_entity_poly.pdbx_seq_one_letter_code
_entity_poly.pdbx_strand_id
1 'polypeptide(L)'
;EDLFLGRISTGAMNDLERVTKQAFGMVAYLGMSEALPNLCYYDNNEYSYRSPYSEKTAELIDSEVKRIVNEQYERAKQILKEHSDGHNRLAQQLIDKEVIFAEDVENIFGKRPWASRSEEIMKAKQQSAELKQLEQKEEQLAEEAEREVREHAEDNEESK
;
A
#
# COMPACT_ATOMS: atom_id res chain seq x y z
N GLU A 1 18.17 15.63 -4.20
CA GLU A 1 19.10 16.62 -4.74
C GLU A 1 19.43 17.70 -3.71
N ASP A 2 18.45 18.42 -3.16
CA ASP A 2 18.63 19.51 -2.18
C ASP A 2 19.52 19.10 -0.98
N LEU A 3 19.25 17.94 -0.37
CA LEU A 3 19.96 17.47 0.84
C LEU A 3 21.38 16.94 0.57
N PHE A 4 21.62 16.28 -0.57
CA PHE A 4 22.87 15.55 -0.81
C PHE A 4 23.77 16.23 -1.86
N LEU A 5 23.19 16.97 -2.80
CA LEU A 5 23.92 17.61 -3.88
C LEU A 5 24.03 19.14 -3.73
N GLY A 6 23.27 19.74 -2.78
CA GLY A 6 23.23 21.17 -2.55
C GLY A 6 22.74 22.00 -3.74
N ARG A 7 22.11 21.37 -4.72
CA ARG A 7 21.55 22.01 -5.92
C ARG A 7 20.31 21.25 -6.39
N ILE A 8 19.43 21.96 -7.07
CA ILE A 8 18.20 21.44 -7.67
C ILE A 8 18.37 21.42 -9.19
N SER A 9 17.92 20.37 -9.84
CA SER A 9 17.91 20.22 -11.30
C SER A 9 16.49 20.11 -11.85
N THR A 10 16.35 20.07 -13.17
CA THR A 10 15.05 19.89 -13.85
C THR A 10 14.55 18.45 -13.85
N GLY A 11 15.32 17.48 -13.32
CA GLY A 11 15.01 16.06 -13.36
C GLY A 11 13.71 15.66 -12.64
N ALA A 12 13.32 16.43 -11.63
CA ALA A 12 12.10 16.17 -10.84
C ALA A 12 10.79 16.72 -11.46
N MET A 13 10.82 17.27 -12.69
CA MET A 13 9.67 17.91 -13.31
C MET A 13 8.42 17.01 -13.34
N ASN A 14 8.56 15.78 -13.79
CA ASN A 14 7.43 14.83 -13.90
C ASN A 14 6.86 14.45 -12.52
N ASP A 15 7.72 14.30 -11.51
CA ASP A 15 7.29 13.98 -10.16
C ASP A 15 6.53 15.15 -9.54
N LEU A 16 7.03 16.38 -9.73
CA LEU A 16 6.35 17.59 -9.26
C LEU A 16 4.99 17.77 -9.94
N GLU A 17 4.89 17.52 -11.25
CA GLU A 17 3.61 17.55 -11.98
C GLU A 17 2.61 16.53 -11.37
N ARG A 18 3.04 15.30 -11.17
CA ARG A 18 2.19 14.23 -10.60
C ARG A 18 1.73 14.55 -9.17
N VAL A 19 2.63 14.99 -8.31
CA VAL A 19 2.32 15.36 -6.93
C VAL A 19 1.33 16.54 -6.90
N THR A 20 1.55 17.56 -7.73
CA THR A 20 0.64 18.72 -7.82
C THR A 20 -0.74 18.31 -8.29
N LYS A 21 -0.86 17.51 -9.36
CA LYS A 21 -2.13 16.98 -9.86
C LYS A 21 -2.85 16.13 -8.82
N GLN A 22 -2.11 15.30 -8.09
CA GLN A 22 -2.68 14.46 -7.04
C GLN A 22 -3.21 15.30 -5.86
N ALA A 23 -2.43 16.26 -5.37
CA ALA A 23 -2.85 17.16 -4.30
C ALA A 23 -4.07 17.99 -4.73
N PHE A 24 -4.08 18.51 -5.96
CA PHE A 24 -5.24 19.21 -6.52
C PHE A 24 -6.48 18.31 -6.56
N GLY A 25 -6.35 17.06 -7.02
CA GLY A 25 -7.44 16.09 -7.01
C GLY A 25 -7.99 15.80 -5.61
N MET A 26 -7.11 15.68 -4.61
CA MET A 26 -7.52 15.47 -3.22
C MET A 26 -8.36 16.65 -2.69
N VAL A 27 -7.97 17.87 -3.00
CA VAL A 27 -8.67 19.09 -2.54
C VAL A 27 -9.93 19.36 -3.35
N ALA A 28 -9.80 19.41 -4.68
CA ALA A 28 -10.88 19.89 -5.55
C ALA A 28 -11.90 18.83 -5.96
N TYR A 29 -11.49 17.54 -6.05
CA TYR A 29 -12.37 16.49 -6.58
C TYR A 29 -12.84 15.51 -5.50
N LEU A 30 -11.99 15.20 -4.53
CA LEU A 30 -12.26 14.17 -3.54
C LEU A 30 -12.76 14.72 -2.18
N GLY A 31 -12.78 16.05 -2.02
CA GLY A 31 -13.24 16.68 -0.78
C GLY A 31 -12.45 16.31 0.47
N MET A 32 -11.14 15.99 0.30
CA MET A 32 -10.26 15.52 1.38
C MET A 32 -9.56 16.66 2.13
N SER A 33 -9.84 17.91 1.83
CA SER A 33 -9.30 19.08 2.54
C SER A 33 -10.21 19.50 3.67
N GLU A 34 -9.65 19.84 4.83
CA GLU A 34 -10.40 20.39 5.95
C GLU A 34 -11.01 21.77 5.62
N ALA A 35 -10.37 22.54 4.73
CA ALA A 35 -10.84 23.84 4.29
C ALA A 35 -11.99 23.76 3.28
N LEU A 36 -12.12 22.64 2.54
CA LEU A 36 -13.15 22.39 1.54
C LEU A 36 -13.72 20.95 1.70
N PRO A 37 -14.29 20.63 2.86
CA PRO A 37 -14.72 19.26 3.14
C PRO A 37 -15.96 18.90 2.34
N ASN A 38 -16.01 17.66 1.84
CA ASN A 38 -17.22 17.07 1.22
C ASN A 38 -17.70 17.81 -0.05
N LEU A 39 -16.83 18.56 -0.71
CA LEU A 39 -17.14 19.25 -1.96
C LEU A 39 -16.39 18.62 -3.12
N CYS A 40 -17.05 18.53 -4.27
CA CYS A 40 -16.47 18.04 -5.51
C CYS A 40 -16.67 19.08 -6.61
N TYR A 41 -15.59 19.62 -7.10
CA TYR A 41 -15.55 20.59 -8.19
C TYR A 41 -15.13 19.98 -9.53
N TYR A 42 -15.31 18.67 -9.68
CA TYR A 42 -15.00 17.99 -10.93
C TYR A 42 -16.01 18.41 -12.01
N ASP A 43 -15.51 18.96 -13.11
CA ASP A 43 -16.31 19.32 -14.29
C ASP A 43 -15.92 18.40 -15.45
N ASN A 44 -16.88 17.62 -15.94
CA ASN A 44 -16.71 16.75 -17.12
C ASN A 44 -16.81 17.53 -18.44
N ASN A 45 -17.03 18.83 -18.41
CA ASN A 45 -17.29 19.62 -19.59
C ASN A 45 -15.98 20.15 -20.18
N GLU A 46 -15.35 19.36 -21.07
CA GLU A 46 -14.09 19.73 -21.76
C GLU A 46 -14.19 21.07 -22.54
N TYR A 47 -15.39 21.60 -22.75
CA TYR A 47 -15.65 22.86 -23.42
C TYR A 47 -15.94 24.04 -22.49
N SER A 48 -15.88 23.81 -21.16
CA SER A 48 -16.09 24.89 -20.18
C SER A 48 -14.82 25.74 -20.04
N TYR A 49 -14.84 26.94 -20.56
CA TYR A 49 -13.78 27.94 -20.34
C TYR A 49 -13.79 28.55 -18.94
N ARG A 50 -14.72 28.15 -18.06
CA ARG A 50 -14.83 28.68 -16.70
C ARG A 50 -14.61 27.55 -15.70
N SER A 51 -13.82 27.87 -14.66
CA SER A 51 -13.71 27.01 -13.50
C SER A 51 -15.09 26.86 -12.84
N PRO A 52 -15.44 25.65 -12.33
CA PRO A 52 -16.75 25.40 -11.68
C PRO A 52 -16.88 26.05 -10.30
N TYR A 53 -15.94 26.91 -9.92
CA TYR A 53 -15.88 27.58 -8.62
C TYR A 53 -15.46 29.03 -8.77
N SER A 54 -15.71 29.82 -7.70
CA SER A 54 -15.37 31.25 -7.64
C SER A 54 -13.86 31.48 -7.49
N GLU A 55 -13.37 32.68 -7.80
CA GLU A 55 -11.97 33.09 -7.57
C GLU A 55 -11.54 32.87 -6.11
N LYS A 56 -12.38 33.20 -5.16
CA LYS A 56 -12.11 32.95 -3.74
C LYS A 56 -11.92 31.47 -3.41
N THR A 57 -12.68 30.60 -4.04
CA THR A 57 -12.50 29.16 -3.90
C THR A 57 -11.23 28.68 -4.60
N ALA A 58 -10.88 29.28 -5.75
CA ALA A 58 -9.61 28.99 -6.43
C ALA A 58 -8.41 29.31 -5.54
N GLU A 59 -8.37 30.50 -4.93
CA GLU A 59 -7.33 30.90 -3.97
C GLU A 59 -7.22 29.91 -2.80
N LEU A 60 -8.36 29.44 -2.29
CA LEU A 60 -8.38 28.45 -1.21
C LEU A 60 -7.85 27.08 -1.65
N ILE A 61 -8.25 26.61 -2.83
CA ILE A 61 -7.70 25.38 -3.43
C ILE A 61 -6.19 25.49 -3.59
N ASP A 62 -5.70 26.58 -4.15
CA ASP A 62 -4.27 26.79 -4.36
C ASP A 62 -3.49 26.81 -3.03
N SER A 63 -4.03 27.45 -2.01
CA SER A 63 -3.41 27.50 -0.69
C SER A 63 -3.33 26.12 -0.03
N GLU A 64 -4.38 25.31 -0.13
CA GLU A 64 -4.44 23.97 0.40
C GLU A 64 -3.53 23.00 -0.36
N VAL A 65 -3.51 23.04 -1.68
CA VAL A 65 -2.59 22.26 -2.51
C VAL A 65 -1.14 22.55 -2.12
N LYS A 66 -0.81 23.83 -2.02
CA LYS A 66 0.53 24.27 -1.61
C LYS A 66 0.89 23.80 -0.20
N ARG A 67 -0.05 23.89 0.75
CA ARG A 67 0.13 23.39 2.12
C ARG A 67 0.44 21.89 2.13
N ILE A 68 -0.40 21.09 1.46
CA ILE A 68 -0.24 19.62 1.40
C ILE A 68 1.10 19.25 0.79
N VAL A 69 1.47 19.85 -0.35
CA VAL A 69 2.73 19.54 -1.02
C VAL A 69 3.93 19.90 -0.15
N ASN A 70 3.91 21.08 0.48
CA ASN A 70 5.01 21.53 1.34
C ASN A 70 5.15 20.65 2.59
N GLU A 71 4.05 20.28 3.23
CA GLU A 71 4.06 19.40 4.39
C GLU A 71 4.68 18.02 4.06
N GLN A 72 4.28 17.42 2.94
CA GLN A 72 4.85 16.14 2.52
C GLN A 72 6.32 16.28 2.07
N TYR A 73 6.70 17.40 1.48
CA TYR A 73 8.08 17.68 1.13
C TYR A 73 8.99 17.76 2.37
N GLU A 74 8.58 18.51 3.39
CA GLU A 74 9.35 18.59 4.64
C GLU A 74 9.40 17.24 5.38
N ARG A 75 8.30 16.48 5.37
CA ARG A 75 8.28 15.11 5.90
C ARG A 75 9.27 14.20 5.17
N ALA A 76 9.33 14.27 3.84
CA ALA A 76 10.29 13.50 3.04
C ALA A 76 11.74 13.88 3.37
N LYS A 77 12.02 15.18 3.52
CA LYS A 77 13.35 15.67 3.93
C LYS A 77 13.73 15.16 5.32
N GLN A 78 12.79 15.15 6.25
CA GLN A 78 13.03 14.64 7.60
C GLN A 78 13.39 13.16 7.59
N ILE A 79 12.60 12.33 6.89
CA ILE A 79 12.86 10.88 6.75
C ILE A 79 14.25 10.62 6.15
N LEU A 80 14.61 11.35 5.10
CA LEU A 80 15.93 11.20 4.47
C LEU A 80 17.08 11.62 5.38
N LYS A 81 16.89 12.63 6.23
CA LYS A 81 17.89 13.04 7.23
C LYS A 81 18.05 12.00 8.33
N GLU A 82 16.96 11.48 8.85
CA GLU A 82 16.95 10.45 9.89
C GLU A 82 17.63 9.15 9.43
N HIS A 83 17.50 8.83 8.14
CA HIS A 83 18.06 7.62 7.53
C HIS A 83 19.28 7.88 6.62
N SER A 84 20.00 9.00 6.82
CA SER A 84 21.11 9.42 5.95
C SER A 84 22.23 8.35 5.86
N ASP A 85 22.58 7.71 6.97
CA ASP A 85 23.60 6.65 7.00
C ASP A 85 23.15 5.41 6.21
N GLY A 86 21.89 5.02 6.36
CA GLY A 86 21.29 3.95 5.58
C GLY A 86 21.28 4.27 4.08
N HIS A 87 20.93 5.49 3.72
CA HIS A 87 20.96 5.97 2.34
C HIS A 87 22.37 5.90 1.74
N ASN A 88 23.40 6.34 2.46
CA ASN A 88 24.79 6.28 2.00
C ASN A 88 25.27 4.83 1.82
N ARG A 89 24.93 3.92 2.75
CA ARG A 89 25.23 2.49 2.66
C ARG A 89 24.54 1.86 1.46
N LEU A 90 23.29 2.19 1.20
CA LEU A 90 22.53 1.71 0.06
C LEU A 90 23.15 2.17 -1.27
N ALA A 91 23.55 3.46 -1.35
CA ALA A 91 24.24 3.99 -2.51
C ALA A 91 25.57 3.30 -2.78
N GLN A 92 26.37 3.04 -1.72
CA GLN A 92 27.63 2.30 -1.85
C GLN A 92 27.41 0.87 -2.32
N GLN A 93 26.42 0.15 -1.77
CA GLN A 93 26.10 -1.20 -2.23
C GLN A 93 25.66 -1.23 -3.70
N LEU A 94 24.91 -0.22 -4.15
CA LEU A 94 24.50 -0.12 -5.55
C LEU A 94 25.69 0.10 -6.48
N ILE A 95 26.69 0.87 -6.06
CA ILE A 95 27.94 1.05 -6.81
C ILE A 95 28.73 -0.25 -6.89
N ASP A 96 28.82 -1.00 -5.77
CA ASP A 96 29.63 -2.21 -5.66
C ASP A 96 28.99 -3.43 -6.35
N LYS A 97 27.67 -3.56 -6.29
CA LYS A 97 26.91 -4.73 -6.77
C LYS A 97 26.13 -4.50 -8.05
N GLU A 98 25.92 -3.26 -8.47
CA GLU A 98 25.06 -2.81 -9.59
C GLU A 98 23.57 -3.17 -9.44
N VAL A 99 23.22 -4.14 -8.61
CA VAL A 99 21.85 -4.59 -8.34
C VAL A 99 21.63 -4.72 -6.84
N ILE A 100 20.48 -4.27 -6.37
CA ILE A 100 20.02 -4.34 -4.97
C ILE A 100 18.73 -5.16 -4.90
N PHE A 101 18.65 -6.11 -3.97
CA PHE A 101 17.48 -6.91 -3.67
C PHE A 101 16.82 -6.47 -2.35
N ALA A 102 15.61 -6.97 -2.07
CA ALA A 102 14.87 -6.65 -0.86
C ALA A 102 15.67 -6.98 0.42
N GLU A 103 16.43 -8.06 0.41
CA GLU A 103 17.29 -8.50 1.52
C GLU A 103 18.40 -7.49 1.83
N ASP A 104 18.99 -6.87 0.81
CA ASP A 104 20.01 -5.82 1.00
C ASP A 104 19.39 -4.59 1.70
N VAL A 105 18.18 -4.22 1.33
CA VAL A 105 17.44 -3.12 1.95
C VAL A 105 17.08 -3.45 3.40
N GLU A 106 16.63 -4.68 3.68
CA GLU A 106 16.31 -5.14 5.04
C GLU A 106 17.56 -5.20 5.95
N ASN A 107 18.70 -5.56 5.40
CA ASN A 107 19.98 -5.57 6.14
C ASN A 107 20.45 -4.16 6.52
N ILE A 108 20.05 -3.13 5.77
CA ILE A 108 20.42 -1.73 6.04
C ILE A 108 19.43 -1.05 6.98
N PHE A 109 18.11 -1.19 6.70
CA PHE A 109 17.05 -0.45 7.36
C PHE A 109 16.21 -1.27 8.34
N GLY A 110 16.46 -2.60 8.41
CA GLY A 110 15.65 -3.53 9.17
C GLY A 110 14.44 -4.06 8.40
N LYS A 111 13.76 -5.02 9.01
CA LYS A 111 12.54 -5.59 8.42
C LYS A 111 11.42 -4.56 8.37
N ARG A 112 10.59 -4.65 7.33
CA ARG A 112 9.39 -3.81 7.21
C ARG A 112 8.48 -4.00 8.41
N PRO A 113 7.89 -2.92 8.96
CA PRO A 113 6.94 -3.01 10.06
C PRO A 113 5.59 -3.64 9.67
N TRP A 114 5.33 -3.79 8.39
CA TRP A 114 4.12 -4.44 7.83
C TRP A 114 4.51 -5.50 6.80
N ALA A 115 3.68 -6.53 6.68
CA ALA A 115 3.84 -7.56 5.66
C ALA A 115 3.66 -6.96 4.25
N SER A 116 4.44 -7.46 3.30
CA SER A 116 4.22 -7.12 1.89
C SER A 116 2.94 -7.79 1.39
N ARG A 117 2.30 -7.21 0.36
CA ARG A 117 1.12 -7.83 -0.27
C ARG A 117 1.37 -9.26 -0.75
N SER A 118 2.59 -9.56 -1.17
CA SER A 118 3.00 -10.92 -1.57
C SER A 118 3.00 -11.88 -0.39
N GLU A 119 3.50 -11.46 0.77
CA GLU A 119 3.50 -12.25 2.00
C GLU A 119 2.09 -12.46 2.54
N GLU A 120 1.23 -11.44 2.47
CA GLU A 120 -0.19 -11.57 2.84
C GLU A 120 -0.92 -12.60 1.97
N ILE A 121 -0.70 -12.55 0.65
CA ILE A 121 -1.28 -13.52 -0.30
C ILE A 121 -0.75 -14.93 -0.03
N MET A 122 0.55 -15.07 0.26
CA MET A 122 1.15 -16.38 0.58
C MET A 122 0.57 -16.94 1.88
N LYS A 123 0.46 -16.14 2.93
CA LYS A 123 -0.17 -16.53 4.21
C LYS A 123 -1.63 -16.93 4.03
N ALA A 124 -2.40 -16.16 3.27
CA ALA A 124 -3.80 -16.49 2.98
C ALA A 124 -3.94 -17.81 2.20
N LYS A 125 -3.05 -18.09 1.25
CA LYS A 125 -3.02 -19.37 0.53
C LYS A 125 -2.65 -20.54 1.43
N GLN A 126 -1.68 -20.37 2.33
CA GLN A 126 -1.30 -21.40 3.29
C GLN A 126 -2.45 -21.72 4.24
N GLN A 127 -3.09 -20.71 4.81
CA GLN A 127 -4.26 -20.89 5.69
C GLN A 127 -5.42 -21.58 4.98
N SER A 128 -5.70 -21.24 3.72
CA SER A 128 -6.76 -21.90 2.95
C SER A 128 -6.42 -23.36 2.60
N ALA A 129 -5.14 -23.68 2.43
CA ALA A 129 -4.70 -25.05 2.19
C ALA A 129 -4.78 -25.90 3.48
N GLU A 130 -4.40 -25.33 4.62
CA GLU A 130 -4.53 -25.97 5.94
C GLU A 130 -5.99 -26.26 6.30
N LEU A 131 -6.89 -25.29 6.08
CA LEU A 131 -8.33 -25.46 6.29
C LEU A 131 -8.90 -26.60 5.45
N LYS A 132 -8.55 -26.67 4.16
CA LYS A 132 -8.98 -27.77 3.29
C LYS A 132 -8.47 -29.12 3.74
N GLN A 133 -7.25 -29.20 4.28
CA GLN A 133 -6.70 -30.45 4.81
C GLN A 133 -7.41 -30.87 6.11
N LEU A 134 -7.82 -29.92 6.94
CA LEU A 134 -8.60 -30.20 8.15
C LEU A 134 -10.00 -30.69 7.79
N GLU A 135 -10.69 -30.02 6.87
CA GLU A 135 -12.00 -30.42 6.37
C GLU A 135 -11.97 -31.86 5.80
N GLN A 136 -10.96 -32.19 4.98
CA GLN A 136 -10.79 -33.55 4.44
C GLN A 136 -10.51 -34.60 5.51
N LYS A 137 -9.76 -34.25 6.56
CA LYS A 137 -9.53 -35.17 7.70
C LYS A 137 -10.78 -35.38 8.51
N GLU A 138 -11.57 -34.34 8.76
CA GLU A 138 -12.85 -34.49 9.48
C GLU A 138 -13.86 -35.36 8.69
N GLU A 139 -13.89 -35.17 7.35
CA GLU A 139 -14.74 -35.97 6.47
C GLU A 139 -14.33 -37.46 6.48
N GLN A 140 -13.03 -37.75 6.42
CA GLN A 140 -12.50 -39.12 6.52
C GLN A 140 -12.80 -39.78 7.87
N LEU A 141 -12.65 -39.06 8.98
CA LEU A 141 -12.97 -39.55 10.31
C LEU A 141 -14.47 -39.79 10.49
N ALA A 142 -15.31 -38.95 9.88
CA ALA A 142 -16.76 -39.15 9.90
C ALA A 142 -17.17 -40.39 9.09
N GLU A 143 -16.57 -40.62 7.92
CA GLU A 143 -16.80 -41.82 7.11
C GLU A 143 -16.31 -43.11 7.80
N GLU A 144 -15.16 -43.08 8.48
CA GLU A 144 -14.65 -44.20 9.28
C GLU A 144 -15.59 -44.52 10.45
N ALA A 145 -16.04 -43.51 11.17
CA ALA A 145 -16.98 -43.70 12.29
C ALA A 145 -18.34 -44.26 11.82
N GLU A 146 -18.86 -43.81 10.67
CA GLU A 146 -20.09 -44.41 10.09
C GLU A 146 -19.90 -45.86 9.65
N ARG A 147 -18.72 -46.22 9.17
CA ARG A 147 -18.36 -47.60 8.80
C ARG A 147 -18.33 -48.51 10.01
N GLU A 148 -17.64 -48.12 11.07
CA GLU A 148 -17.58 -48.88 12.33
C GLU A 148 -18.97 -49.09 12.93
N VAL A 149 -19.84 -48.09 12.89
CA VAL A 149 -21.23 -48.20 13.38
C VAL A 149 -22.04 -49.20 12.54
N ARG A 150 -21.83 -49.23 11.21
CA ARG A 150 -22.51 -50.22 10.33
C ARG A 150 -22.01 -51.66 10.56
N GLU A 151 -20.70 -51.86 10.66
CA GLU A 151 -20.12 -53.18 10.95
C GLU A 151 -20.60 -53.73 12.30
N HIS A 152 -20.65 -52.89 13.33
CA HIS A 152 -21.20 -53.30 14.63
C HIS A 152 -22.72 -53.56 14.62
N ALA A 153 -23.47 -52.95 13.73
CA ALA A 153 -24.90 -53.19 13.58
C ALA A 153 -25.17 -54.55 12.87
N GLU A 154 -24.37 -54.90 11.86
CA GLU A 154 -24.45 -56.16 11.13
C GLU A 154 -24.06 -57.37 12.00
N ASP A 155 -22.98 -57.27 12.80
CA ASP A 155 -22.55 -58.33 13.75
C ASP A 155 -23.58 -58.59 14.84
N ASN A 156 -24.43 -57.65 15.22
CA ASN A 156 -25.47 -57.79 16.20
C ASN A 156 -26.78 -58.45 15.62
N GLU A 157 -26.96 -58.36 14.30
CA GLU A 157 -28.12 -59.07 13.64
C GLU A 157 -27.82 -60.55 13.33
N GLU A 158 -26.55 -60.94 13.06
CA GLU A 158 -26.15 -62.31 12.83
C GLU A 158 -26.09 -63.17 14.12
N SER A 159 -26.07 -62.53 15.28
CA SER A 159 -26.00 -63.23 16.59
C SER A 159 -27.39 -63.56 17.23
N LYS A 160 -28.51 -63.40 16.52
CA LYS A 160 -29.84 -63.67 16.95
C LYS A 160 -30.44 -64.83 16.14
#